data_3b2ca019dc699cea62b1cb6aa5fd0eef
#
_entry.id   3b2ca019dc699cea62b1cb6aa5fd0eef
#
_cell.length_a   1.000
_cell.length_b   1.000
_cell.length_c   1.000
_cell.angle_alpha   90.00
_cell.angle_beta   90.00
_cell.angle_gamma   90.00
#
_symmetry.space_group_name_H-M   'P 1'
#
loop_
_entity.id
_entity.type
_entity.pdbx_description
1 polymer ?
#
loop_
_entity_poly.entity_id
_entity_poly.type
_entity_poly.pdbx_seq_one_letter_code
_entity_poly.pdbx_strand_id
1 'polypeptide(L)' 'MILKSETYNFHRLDLTRQAGFIVTIYDEDGLRLAATVPCSTPAEAFAEARRIVDGKVEGPKT' A
#
# COMPACT_ATOMS: atom_id res chain seq x y z
N MET A 1 -11.21 -6.57 8.15
CA MET A 1 -10.21 -7.55 8.62
C MET A 1 -8.95 -7.49 7.77
N ILE A 2 -7.80 -7.40 8.41
CA ILE A 2 -6.53 -7.35 7.68
C ILE A 2 -6.07 -8.77 7.40
N LEU A 3 -5.82 -9.09 6.15
CA LEU A 3 -5.39 -10.42 5.75
C LEU A 3 -3.88 -10.60 5.92
N LYS A 4 -3.12 -9.53 5.69
CA LYS A 4 -1.68 -9.60 5.77
C LYS A 4 -1.15 -8.18 5.88
N SER A 5 -0.05 -8.01 6.62
CA SER A 5 0.63 -6.73 6.72
C SER A 5 2.08 -6.91 6.35
N GLU A 6 2.63 -5.93 5.64
CA GLU A 6 4.04 -5.90 5.28
C GLU A 6 4.58 -4.51 5.56
N THR A 7 5.87 -4.45 5.77
CA THR A 7 6.57 -3.17 5.89
C THR A 7 7.42 -2.98 4.65
N TYR A 8 7.31 -1.82 4.03
CA TYR A 8 8.06 -1.51 2.84
C TYR A 8 8.52 -0.06 2.92
N ASN A 9 9.82 0.13 2.92
CA ASN A 9 10.42 1.47 2.91
C ASN A 9 9.82 2.35 4.01
N PHE A 10 9.77 1.79 5.24
CA PHE A 10 9.26 2.45 6.44
C PHE A 10 7.76 2.71 6.41
N HIS A 11 7.04 2.11 5.49
CA HIS A 11 5.59 2.23 5.41
C HIS A 11 4.96 0.89 5.73
N ARG A 12 3.80 0.93 6.38
CA ARG A 12 3.04 -0.29 6.65
C ARG A 12 1.99 -0.46 5.57
N LEU A 13 1.94 -1.66 5.02
CA LEU A 13 0.99 -2.00 3.96
C LEU A 13 0.06 -3.06 4.50
N ASP A 14 -1.22 -2.72 4.64
CA ASP A 14 -2.22 -3.63 5.18
C ASP A 14 -3.12 -4.10 4.05
N LEU A 15 -3.18 -5.43 3.85
CA LEU A 15 -4.00 -6.03 2.81
C LEU A 15 -5.37 -6.36 3.37
N THR A 16 -6.42 -5.91 2.67
CA THR A 16 -7.79 -6.26 3.00
C THR A 16 -8.48 -6.70 1.73
N ARG A 17 -9.67 -7.27 1.89
CA ARG A 17 -10.46 -7.73 0.74
C ARG A 17 -11.84 -7.11 0.80
N GLN A 18 -12.17 -6.28 -0.19
CA GLN A 18 -13.48 -5.68 -0.36
C GLN A 18 -13.68 -5.46 -1.84
N ALA A 19 -14.49 -6.31 -2.48
CA ALA A 19 -14.68 -6.24 -3.93
C ALA A 19 -13.34 -6.31 -4.66
N GLY A 20 -12.40 -7.10 -4.12
CA GLY A 20 -11.05 -7.19 -4.65
C GLY A 20 -10.06 -7.02 -3.52
N PHE A 21 -8.78 -7.06 -3.86
CA PHE A 21 -7.72 -6.93 -2.86
C PHE A 21 -7.23 -5.49 -2.85
N ILE A 22 -7.23 -4.90 -1.67
CA ILE A 22 -6.86 -3.50 -1.47
C ILE A 22 -5.76 -3.45 -0.43
N VAL A 23 -4.71 -2.67 -0.69
CA VAL A 23 -3.66 -2.42 0.29
C VAL A 23 -3.76 -0.98 0.73
N THR A 24 -3.89 -0.78 2.03
CA THR A 24 -3.89 0.54 2.63
C THR A 24 -2.47 0.85 3.11
N ILE A 25 -2.01 2.05 2.84
CA ILE A 25 -0.64 2.45 3.10
C ILE A 25 -0.62 3.44 4.26
N TYR A 26 0.21 3.15 5.27
CA TYR A 26 0.40 4.01 6.43
C TYR A 26 1.85 4.43 6.50
N ASP A 27 2.10 5.65 6.99
CA ASP A 27 3.48 6.09 7.20
C ASP A 27 4.00 5.49 8.52
N GLU A 28 5.24 5.82 8.87
CA GLU A 28 5.83 5.24 10.07
C GLU A 28 5.19 5.75 11.36
N ASP A 29 4.42 6.82 11.29
CA ASP A 29 3.68 7.31 12.45
C ASP A 29 2.29 6.70 12.53
N GLY A 30 1.92 5.87 11.57
CA GLY A 30 0.63 5.21 11.59
C GLY A 30 -0.47 6.00 10.93
N LEU A 31 -0.14 7.08 10.23
CA LEU A 31 -1.14 7.87 9.53
C LEU A 31 -1.42 7.28 8.17
N ARG A 32 -2.69 7.18 7.82
CA ARG A 32 -3.09 6.62 6.53
C ARG A 32 -2.74 7.61 5.43
N LEU A 33 -1.99 7.14 4.45
CA LEU A 33 -1.56 7.98 3.33
C LEU A 33 -2.40 7.75 2.09
N ALA A 34 -2.67 6.49 1.76
CA ALA A 34 -3.34 6.16 0.52
C ALA A 34 -3.81 4.71 0.57
N ALA A 35 -4.55 4.32 -0.45
CA ALA A 35 -4.97 2.94 -0.62
C ALA A 35 -4.98 2.64 -2.11
N THR A 36 -4.73 1.38 -2.47
CA THR A 36 -4.79 0.98 -3.87
C THR A 36 -6.22 0.83 -4.30
N VAL A 37 -6.44 0.81 -5.60
CA VAL A 37 -7.74 0.39 -6.12
C VAL A 37 -7.85 -1.12 -5.94
N PRO A 38 -9.09 -1.68 -5.99
CA PRO A 38 -9.22 -3.13 -5.87
C PRO A 38 -8.47 -3.84 -7.00
N CYS A 39 -7.68 -4.82 -6.61
CA CYS A 39 -6.87 -5.60 -7.54
C CYS A 39 -7.34 -7.04 -7.55
N SER A 40 -6.95 -7.79 -8.58
CA SER A 40 -7.40 -9.17 -8.74
C SER A 40 -6.68 -10.13 -7.80
N THR A 41 -5.44 -9.83 -7.42
CA THR A 41 -4.66 -10.71 -6.57
C THR A 41 -3.94 -9.88 -5.51
N PRO A 42 -3.58 -10.53 -4.37
CA PRO A 42 -2.78 -9.82 -3.36
C PRO A 42 -1.44 -9.33 -3.91
N ALA A 43 -0.82 -10.11 -4.80
CA ALA A 43 0.47 -9.71 -5.37
C ALA A 43 0.35 -8.41 -6.14
N GLU A 44 -0.73 -8.27 -6.92
CA GLU A 44 -0.96 -7.03 -7.66
C GLU A 44 -1.19 -5.86 -6.71
N ALA A 45 -1.95 -6.10 -5.64
CA ALA A 45 -2.25 -5.04 -4.68
C ALA A 45 -0.97 -4.55 -4.01
N PHE A 46 -0.11 -5.47 -3.58
CA PHE A 46 1.14 -5.08 -2.96
C PHE A 46 2.08 -4.39 -3.95
N ALA A 47 2.11 -4.85 -5.20
CA ALA A 47 2.94 -4.21 -6.21
C ALA A 47 2.50 -2.77 -6.45
N GLU A 48 1.20 -2.55 -6.51
CA GLU A 48 0.67 -1.21 -6.69
C GLU A 48 0.99 -0.33 -5.49
N ALA A 49 0.85 -0.90 -4.29
CA ALA A 49 1.16 -0.15 -3.08
C ALA A 49 2.62 0.27 -3.03
N ARG A 50 3.53 -0.63 -3.42
CA ARG A 50 4.95 -0.31 -3.44
C ARG A 50 5.25 0.80 -4.44
N ARG A 51 4.55 0.80 -5.58
CA ARG A 51 4.72 1.89 -6.54
C ARG A 51 4.30 3.22 -5.96
N ILE A 52 3.19 3.22 -5.22
CA ILE A 52 2.72 4.46 -4.59
C ILE A 52 3.73 4.95 -3.57
N VAL A 53 4.25 4.06 -2.75
CA VAL A 53 5.24 4.42 -1.73
C VAL A 53 6.50 4.98 -2.41
N ASP A 54 6.97 4.32 -3.45
CA ASP A 54 8.17 4.77 -4.14
C ASP A 54 7.98 6.17 -4.71
N GLY A 55 6.81 6.43 -5.27
CA GLY A 55 6.54 7.76 -5.79
C GLY A 55 6.52 8.83 -4.70
N LYS A 56 5.99 8.51 -3.53
CA LYS A 56 5.95 9.47 -2.43
C LYS A 56 7.32 9.68 -1.81
N VAL A 57 8.07 8.59 -1.65
CA VAL A 57 9.38 8.68 -0.98
C VAL A 57 10.38 9.42 -1.84
N GLU A 58 10.40 9.10 -3.13
CA GLU A 58 11.35 9.76 -4.01
C GLU A 58 10.93 11.18 -4.31
N GLY A 59 9.64 11.43 -4.26
CA GLY A 59 9.14 12.73 -4.61
C GLY A 59 9.34 13.05 -6.08
N PRO A 60 8.83 14.20 -6.50
CA PRO A 60 9.03 14.61 -7.88
C PRO A 60 10.47 14.97 -8.11
N LYS A 61 11.02 14.40 -9.15
CA LYS A 61 12.38 14.71 -9.55
C LYS A 61 12.33 15.82 -10.56
N THR A 62 12.47 16.96 -10.10
CA THR A 62 12.44 18.09 -11.02
C THR A 62 13.77 18.78 -11.07
#